data_eb6f4b574e7a1afa1461f410614e863b
#
_entry.id   eb6f4b574e7a1afa1461f410614e863b
#
_cell.length_a   1.000
_cell.length_b   1.000
_cell.length_c   1.000
_cell.angle_alpha   90.00
_cell.angle_beta   90.00
_cell.angle_gamma   90.00
#
_symmetry.space_group_name_H-M   'P 1'
#
loop_
_entity.id
_entity.type
_entity.pdbx_description
1 polymer ?
#
loop_
_entity_poly.entity_id
_entity_poly.type
_entity_poly.pdbx_seq_one_letter_code
_entity_poly.pdbx_strand_id
1 'polypeptide(L)'
;NNRSRGLGDVYKRQVSNHNSLRPKLVIGFAAETMNLELNAKNKLTEKNCDWIIANDISKKDIGFESDENSVSIFYKNQDFEEIKKTSKSNLADKIVERIINHLN
;
A
#
# COMPACT_ATOMS: atom_id res chain seq x y z
N ASN A 1 17.14 -1.08 -2.91
CA ASN A 1 17.53 -1.50 -4.23
C ASN A 1 16.62 -2.64 -4.71
N ASN A 2 16.70 -2.96 -6.00
CA ASN A 2 15.76 -3.87 -6.63
C ASN A 2 15.84 -5.30 -6.08
N ARG A 3 17.03 -5.73 -5.71
CA ARG A 3 17.23 -7.10 -5.20
C ARG A 3 16.50 -7.32 -3.89
N SER A 4 16.70 -6.40 -2.96
CA SER A 4 16.05 -6.45 -1.65
C SER A 4 14.53 -6.41 -1.80
N ARG A 5 14.06 -5.53 -2.68
CA ARG A 5 12.63 -5.38 -2.94
C ARG A 5 12.05 -6.64 -3.54
N GLY A 6 12.78 -7.29 -4.47
CA GLY A 6 12.34 -8.52 -5.09
C GLY A 6 12.17 -9.65 -4.10
N LEU A 7 13.12 -9.79 -3.17
CA LEU A 7 13.04 -10.82 -2.13
C LEU A 7 11.85 -10.59 -1.21
N GLY A 8 11.62 -9.34 -0.80
CA GLY A 8 10.48 -9.01 0.04
C GLY A 8 9.16 -9.32 -0.63
N ASP A 9 9.05 -9.01 -1.93
CA ASP A 9 7.83 -9.28 -2.69
C ASP A 9 7.56 -10.76 -2.82
N VAL A 10 8.58 -11.56 -3.09
CA VAL A 10 8.43 -13.01 -3.22
C VAL A 10 7.96 -13.62 -1.90
N TYR A 11 8.58 -13.22 -0.80
CA TYR A 11 8.24 -13.72 0.52
C TYR A 11 6.79 -13.38 0.88
N LYS A 12 6.39 -12.13 0.66
CA LYS A 12 5.03 -11.67 0.95
C LYS A 12 4.01 -12.48 0.15
N ARG A 13 4.29 -12.72 -1.13
CA ARG A 13 3.37 -13.48 -1.98
C ARG A 13 3.22 -14.91 -1.50
N GLN A 14 4.32 -15.55 -1.08
CA GLN A 14 4.26 -16.89 -0.55
C GLN A 14 3.38 -16.98 0.69
N VAL A 15 3.54 -16.04 1.62
CA VAL A 15 2.75 -16.01 2.85
C VAL A 15 1.28 -15.76 2.53
N SER A 16 0.99 -14.80 1.66
CA SER A 16 -0.40 -14.43 1.36
C SER A 16 -1.15 -15.51 0.59
N ASN A 17 -0.44 -16.40 -0.12
CA ASN A 17 -1.06 -17.47 -0.88
C ASN A 17 -1.19 -18.78 -0.11
N HIS A 18 -0.64 -18.86 1.10
CA HIS A 18 -0.70 -20.08 1.89
C HIS A 18 -2.03 -20.17 2.63
N ASN A 19 -2.85 -21.14 2.29
CA ASN A 19 -4.23 -21.22 2.79
C ASN A 19 -4.35 -21.25 4.30
N SER A 20 -3.48 -21.99 4.99
CA SER A 20 -3.58 -22.16 6.44
C SER A 20 -2.77 -21.15 7.23
N LEU A 21 -1.79 -20.50 6.60
CA LEU A 21 -0.90 -19.56 7.28
C LEU A 21 -1.12 -18.11 6.85
N ARG A 22 -2.07 -17.88 5.95
CA ARG A 22 -2.31 -16.52 5.47
C ARG A 22 -2.82 -15.65 6.61
N PRO A 23 -2.19 -14.50 6.86
CA PRO A 23 -2.68 -13.54 7.88
C PRO A 23 -4.08 -13.04 7.53
N LYS A 24 -4.80 -12.53 8.53
CA LYS A 24 -6.13 -11.96 8.34
C LYS A 24 -6.12 -10.75 7.41
N LEU A 25 -5.01 -10.04 7.34
CA LEU A 25 -4.87 -8.85 6.51
C LEU A 25 -3.46 -8.76 5.98
N VAL A 26 -3.33 -8.67 4.66
CA VAL A 26 -2.06 -8.50 3.98
C VAL A 26 -2.08 -7.18 3.25
N ILE A 27 -1.18 -6.27 3.61
CA ILE A 27 -1.10 -4.92 3.05
C ILE A 27 0.22 -4.78 2.31
N GLY A 28 0.15 -4.35 1.04
CA GLY A 28 1.33 -4.01 0.28
C GLY A 28 1.46 -2.50 0.17
N PHE A 29 2.69 -2.03 0.08
CA PHE A 29 2.98 -0.62 -0.15
C PHE A 29 3.62 -0.46 -1.52
N ALA A 30 3.24 0.60 -2.24
CA ALA A 30 3.75 0.86 -3.56
C ALA A 30 4.05 2.34 -3.73
N ALA A 31 5.19 2.63 -4.36
CA ALA A 31 5.54 4.00 -4.76
C ALA A 31 5.51 4.02 -6.29
N GLU A 32 4.66 4.86 -6.85
CA GLU A 32 4.44 4.90 -8.30
C GLU A 32 4.73 6.28 -8.86
N THR A 33 5.31 6.31 -10.06
CA THR A 33 5.60 7.56 -10.75
C THR A 33 4.60 7.88 -11.83
N MET A 34 3.90 6.88 -12.35
CA MET A 34 2.86 7.08 -13.38
C MET A 34 1.87 5.92 -13.29
N ASN A 35 0.66 6.14 -13.80
CA ASN A 35 -0.39 5.12 -13.84
C ASN A 35 -0.59 4.46 -12.46
N LEU A 36 -0.67 5.30 -11.43
CA LEU A 36 -0.72 4.83 -10.05
C LEU A 36 -1.86 3.85 -9.82
N GLU A 37 -3.06 4.17 -10.30
CA GLU A 37 -4.22 3.30 -10.08
C GLU A 37 -4.03 1.94 -10.73
N LEU A 38 -3.63 1.93 -12.00
CA LEU A 38 -3.43 0.68 -12.74
C LEU A 38 -2.35 -0.18 -12.09
N ASN A 39 -1.22 0.42 -11.78
CA ASN A 39 -0.10 -0.30 -11.20
C ASN A 39 -0.43 -0.83 -9.81
N ALA A 40 -1.14 -0.04 -9.01
CA ALA A 40 -1.55 -0.48 -7.67
C ALA A 40 -2.53 -1.65 -7.76
N LYS A 41 -3.49 -1.58 -8.65
CA LYS A 41 -4.46 -2.66 -8.84
C LYS A 41 -3.81 -3.94 -9.34
N ASN A 42 -2.83 -3.81 -10.24
CA ASN A 42 -2.08 -4.97 -10.71
C ASN A 42 -1.31 -5.63 -9.57
N LYS A 43 -0.67 -4.83 -8.73
CA LYS A 43 0.07 -5.36 -7.58
C LYS A 43 -0.86 -6.02 -6.58
N LEU A 44 -2.04 -5.46 -6.38
CA LEU A 44 -3.05 -6.04 -5.50
C LEU A 44 -3.37 -7.47 -5.92
N THR A 45 -3.58 -7.69 -7.20
CA THR A 45 -3.90 -8.99 -7.77
C THR A 45 -2.71 -9.93 -7.79
N GLU A 46 -1.59 -9.45 -8.32
CA GLU A 46 -0.40 -10.29 -8.51
C GLU A 46 0.16 -10.81 -7.18
N LYS A 47 0.11 -10.00 -6.14
CA LYS A 47 0.67 -10.35 -4.84
C LYS A 47 -0.38 -10.86 -3.86
N ASN A 48 -1.60 -10.97 -4.33
CA ASN A 48 -2.74 -11.44 -3.53
C ASN A 48 -2.83 -10.71 -2.19
N CYS A 49 -2.72 -9.39 -2.24
CA CYS A 49 -2.88 -8.55 -1.06
C CYS A 49 -4.35 -8.21 -0.87
N ASP A 50 -4.70 -7.86 0.36
CA ASP A 50 -6.03 -7.35 0.65
C ASP A 50 -6.11 -5.86 0.35
N TRP A 51 -5.03 -5.13 0.64
CA TRP A 51 -4.92 -3.70 0.36
C TRP A 51 -3.57 -3.41 -0.28
N ILE A 52 -3.55 -2.37 -1.13
CA ILE A 52 -2.31 -1.73 -1.58
C ILE A 52 -2.40 -0.27 -1.18
N ILE A 53 -1.41 0.21 -0.46
CA ILE A 53 -1.29 1.62 -0.11
C ILE A 53 -0.25 2.22 -1.04
N ALA A 54 -0.73 3.05 -1.96
CA ALA A 54 0.10 3.60 -3.03
C ALA A 54 0.39 5.07 -2.81
N ASN A 55 1.65 5.43 -2.97
CA ASN A 55 2.11 6.81 -2.86
C ASN A 55 2.57 7.28 -4.24
N ASP A 56 2.06 8.44 -4.67
CA ASP A 56 2.48 9.05 -5.93
C ASP A 56 3.75 9.85 -5.69
N ILE A 57 4.87 9.35 -6.19
CA ILE A 57 6.17 10.00 -6.05
C ILE A 57 6.59 10.79 -7.28
N SER A 58 5.68 10.94 -8.25
CA SER A 58 5.96 11.73 -9.46
C SER A 58 5.96 13.24 -9.20
N LYS A 59 5.32 13.68 -8.13
CA LYS A 59 5.18 15.10 -7.84
C LYS A 59 6.43 15.65 -7.17
N LYS A 60 7.04 16.62 -7.82
CA LYS A 60 8.31 17.18 -7.36
C LYS A 60 8.22 18.00 -6.10
N ASP A 61 7.05 18.52 -5.79
CA ASP A 61 6.83 19.30 -4.57
C ASP A 61 6.76 18.44 -3.32
N ILE A 62 6.75 17.13 -3.51
CA ILE A 62 6.86 16.18 -2.40
C ILE A 62 8.34 15.80 -2.30
N GLY A 63 9.15 16.72 -1.83
CA GLY A 63 10.58 16.49 -1.64
C GLY A 63 10.85 15.62 -0.42
N PHE A 64 12.09 15.17 -0.30
CA PHE A 64 12.53 14.36 0.84
C PHE A 64 12.33 15.07 2.17
N GLU A 65 12.31 16.39 2.13
CA GLU A 65 12.17 17.21 3.33
C GLU A 65 10.73 17.48 3.70
N SER A 66 9.79 17.07 2.84
CA SER A 66 8.39 17.27 3.14
C SER A 66 7.92 16.29 4.20
N ASP A 67 7.35 16.83 5.27
CA ASP A 67 6.74 16.00 6.31
C ASP A 67 5.32 15.61 5.95
N GLU A 68 4.81 16.09 4.81
CA GLU A 68 3.45 15.81 4.37
C GLU A 68 3.42 14.83 3.23
N ASN A 69 2.39 14.00 3.21
CA ASN A 69 2.23 13.00 2.18
C ASN A 69 0.76 12.69 1.96
N SER A 70 0.46 12.18 0.77
CA SER A 70 -0.87 11.67 0.45
C SER A 70 -0.72 10.28 -0.12
N VAL A 71 -1.70 9.41 0.15
CA VAL A 71 -1.69 8.06 -0.38
C VAL A 71 -3.08 7.70 -0.85
N SER A 72 -3.15 6.70 -1.73
CA SER A 72 -4.41 6.07 -2.13
C SER A 72 -4.37 4.64 -1.62
N ILE A 73 -5.47 4.19 -1.05
CA ILE A 73 -5.62 2.81 -0.60
C ILE A 73 -6.53 2.10 -1.56
N PHE A 74 -6.05 1.01 -2.16
CA PHE A 74 -6.84 0.18 -3.06
C PHE A 74 -7.19 -1.11 -2.34
N TYR A 75 -8.49 -1.38 -2.25
CA TYR A 75 -9.03 -2.53 -1.54
C TYR A 75 -9.33 -3.66 -2.51
N LYS A 76 -9.31 -4.88 -2.03
CA LYS A 76 -9.53 -6.06 -2.85
C LYS A 76 -10.90 -6.08 -3.52
N ASN A 77 -11.90 -5.45 -2.91
CA ASN A 77 -13.27 -5.42 -3.43
C ASN A 77 -13.50 -4.36 -4.51
N GLN A 78 -12.44 -3.79 -5.10
CA GLN A 78 -12.48 -2.77 -6.13
C GLN A 78 -12.70 -1.35 -5.59
N ASP A 79 -12.92 -1.18 -4.30
CA ASP A 79 -13.03 0.15 -3.71
C ASP A 79 -11.65 0.78 -3.57
N PHE A 80 -11.64 2.09 -3.50
CA PHE A 80 -10.43 2.81 -3.16
C PHE A 80 -10.78 4.07 -2.39
N GLU A 81 -9.80 4.62 -1.68
CA GLU A 81 -9.96 5.91 -1.06
C GLU A 81 -8.63 6.65 -1.09
N GLU A 82 -8.72 7.96 -1.10
CA GLU A 82 -7.55 8.82 -1.08
C GLU A 82 -7.46 9.48 0.29
N ILE A 83 -6.30 9.40 0.92
CA ILE A 83 -6.01 10.16 2.13
C ILE A 83 -5.23 11.38 1.66
N LYS A 84 -5.87 12.54 1.76
CA LYS A 84 -5.30 13.78 1.27
C LYS A 84 -4.04 14.16 2.05
N LYS A 85 -3.25 15.01 1.45
CA LYS A 85 -1.97 15.46 1.99
C LYS A 85 -2.09 15.85 3.45
N THR A 86 -1.31 15.20 4.29
CA THR A 86 -1.29 15.42 5.72
C THR A 86 0.09 15.01 6.25
N SER A 87 0.35 15.26 7.53
CA SER A 87 1.63 14.86 8.11
C SER A 87 1.78 13.35 8.09
N LYS A 88 3.03 12.87 8.09
CA LYS A 88 3.30 11.44 8.11
C LYS A 88 2.72 10.78 9.36
N SER A 89 2.75 11.48 10.48
CA SER A 89 2.19 10.97 11.72
C SER A 89 0.67 10.79 11.62
N ASN A 90 -0.03 11.81 11.11
CA ASN A 90 -1.47 11.71 10.89
C ASN A 90 -1.84 10.64 9.89
N LEU A 91 -1.03 10.50 8.84
CA LEU A 91 -1.24 9.48 7.83
C LEU A 91 -1.15 8.09 8.44
N ALA A 92 -0.13 7.87 9.26
CA ALA A 92 0.04 6.59 9.95
C ALA A 92 -1.15 6.28 10.85
N ASP A 93 -1.61 7.27 11.61
CA ASP A 93 -2.76 7.10 12.48
C ASP A 93 -4.02 6.73 11.70
N LYS A 94 -4.23 7.35 10.54
CA LYS A 94 -5.38 7.07 9.70
C LYS A 94 -5.32 5.65 9.13
N ILE A 95 -4.15 5.20 8.74
CA ILE A 95 -3.97 3.84 8.22
C ILE A 95 -4.24 2.83 9.34
N VAL A 96 -3.68 3.05 10.52
CA VAL A 96 -3.87 2.17 11.67
C VAL A 96 -5.35 2.10 12.05
N GLU A 97 -6.05 3.23 12.02
CA GLU A 97 -7.49 3.26 12.30
C GLU A 97 -8.26 2.35 11.35
N ARG A 98 -7.93 2.36 10.07
CA ARG A 98 -8.57 1.51 9.08
C ARG A 98 -8.28 0.04 9.31
N ILE A 99 -7.05 -0.27 9.73
CA ILE A 99 -6.66 -1.64 10.04
C ILE A 99 -7.48 -2.15 11.24
N ILE A 100 -7.57 -1.35 12.29
CA ILE A 100 -8.33 -1.71 13.49
C ILE A 100 -9.79 -1.95 13.14
N ASN A 101 -10.38 -1.05 12.35
CA ASN A 101 -11.79 -1.19 11.96
C ASN A 101 -12.01 -2.44 11.12
N HIS A 102 -11.06 -2.79 10.28
CA HIS A 102 -11.17 -3.98 9.44
C HIS A 102 -11.09 -5.27 10.26
N LEU A 103 -10.28 -5.29 11.30
CA LEU A 103 -10.05 -6.49 12.10
C LEU A 103 -11.09 -6.70 13.21
N ASN A 104 -11.90 -5.70 13.46
CA ASN A 104 -12.96 -5.81 14.51
C ASN A 104 -14.26 -6.38 13.97
#